data_37accb5765f4320be28c4070b13e9369
#
_entry.id   37accb5765f4320be28c4070b13e9369
#
_cell.length_a   1.000
_cell.length_b   1.000
_cell.length_c   1.000
_cell.angle_alpha   90.00
_cell.angle_beta   90.00
_cell.angle_gamma   90.00
#
_symmetry.space_group_name_H-M   'P 1'
#
loop_
_entity.id
_entity.type
_entity.pdbx_description
1 polymer ?
#
loop_
_entity_poly.entity_id
_entity_poly.type
_entity_poly.pdbx_seq_one_letter_code
_entity_poly.pdbx_strand_id
1 'polypeptide(L)'
;MKTPRPRLAGAMLASAFTFNAFACGFCIEDKIAAVYDHAVAIRAVAQRHQVAFFAVEGNIPPGEGSRRAIEAIAESLVGVDEGSARVSVASASLSVAFDPARVPAEDLEIQLGRKLAGKGLTVGIMRIMDKPSELKVTGKR
;
A
#
# COMPACT_ATOMS: atom_id res chain seq x y z
N MET A 1 58.06 -9.80 47.86
CA MET A 1 57.70 -9.12 46.61
C MET A 1 56.28 -9.54 46.25
N LYS A 2 55.34 -8.67 46.46
CA LYS A 2 53.92 -8.92 46.11
C LYS A 2 53.59 -8.14 44.87
N THR A 3 53.23 -8.80 43.76
CA THR A 3 52.75 -8.22 42.53
C THR A 3 51.23 -7.98 42.64
N PRO A 4 50.76 -6.78 42.40
CA PRO A 4 49.30 -6.55 42.35
C PRO A 4 48.73 -6.97 41.00
N ARG A 5 47.66 -7.77 41.04
CA ARG A 5 46.86 -8.16 39.88
C ARG A 5 45.96 -7.00 39.44
N PRO A 6 45.90 -6.64 38.14
CA PRO A 6 44.93 -5.69 37.68
C PRO A 6 43.53 -6.36 37.58
N ARG A 7 42.53 -5.73 38.21
CA ARG A 7 41.14 -6.08 38.07
C ARG A 7 40.66 -5.54 36.73
N LEU A 8 40.32 -6.44 35.82
CA LEU A 8 39.58 -6.11 34.59
C LEU A 8 38.14 -5.82 34.97
N ALA A 9 37.78 -4.55 34.93
CA ALA A 9 36.41 -4.12 35.00
C ALA A 9 35.77 -4.36 33.61
N GLY A 10 34.89 -5.35 33.51
CA GLY A 10 34.09 -5.62 32.33
C GLY A 10 33.03 -4.54 32.17
N ALA A 11 33.20 -3.67 31.18
CA ALA A 11 32.15 -2.77 30.76
C ALA A 11 31.16 -3.56 29.91
N MET A 12 29.99 -3.91 30.48
CA MET A 12 28.84 -4.37 29.70
C MET A 12 28.28 -3.20 28.90
N LEU A 13 28.56 -3.18 27.60
CA LEU A 13 27.80 -2.36 26.65
C LEU A 13 26.43 -3.01 26.50
N ALA A 14 25.43 -2.45 27.17
CA ALA A 14 24.04 -2.70 26.89
C ALA A 14 23.71 -2.04 25.57
N SER A 15 23.73 -2.80 24.47
CA SER A 15 23.18 -2.37 23.17
C SER A 15 21.68 -2.27 23.33
N ALA A 16 21.19 -1.05 23.53
CA ALA A 16 19.78 -0.74 23.44
C ALA A 16 19.37 -0.86 21.96
N PHE A 17 18.84 -2.03 21.58
CA PHE A 17 18.07 -2.17 20.35
C PHE A 17 16.79 -1.35 20.51
N THR A 18 16.81 -0.12 20.06
CA THR A 18 15.58 0.63 19.86
C THR A 18 14.84 0.00 18.69
N PHE A 19 13.92 -0.89 18.99
CA PHE A 19 12.90 -1.31 18.05
C PHE A 19 12.06 -0.07 17.72
N ASN A 20 12.33 0.52 16.57
CA ASN A 20 11.42 1.48 15.96
C ASN A 20 10.20 0.68 15.48
N ALA A 21 9.34 0.27 16.38
CA ALA A 21 8.01 -0.21 16.09
C ALA A 21 7.14 1.00 15.77
N PHE A 22 7.46 1.71 14.69
CA PHE A 22 6.54 2.69 14.15
C PHE A 22 5.40 1.93 13.49
N ALA A 23 4.26 2.07 14.11
CA ALA A 23 2.95 1.60 13.75
C ALA A 23 2.67 1.60 12.24
N CYS A 24 3.04 0.51 11.55
CA CYS A 24 2.69 0.31 10.14
C CYS A 24 1.17 0.38 9.88
N GLY A 25 0.34 0.17 10.91
CA GLY A 25 -1.11 0.27 10.80
C GLY A 25 -1.61 1.66 10.46
N PHE A 26 -1.06 2.70 11.10
CA PHE A 26 -1.44 4.09 10.84
C PHE A 26 -1.07 4.52 9.41
N CYS A 27 0.12 4.17 8.94
CA CYS A 27 0.56 4.45 7.57
C CYS A 27 -0.32 3.77 6.53
N ILE A 28 -0.81 2.56 6.79
CA ILE A 28 -1.70 1.83 5.87
C ILE A 28 -3.05 2.53 5.77
N GLU A 29 -3.66 2.93 6.87
CA GLU A 29 -4.93 3.64 6.87
C GLU A 29 -4.85 4.98 6.13
N ASP A 30 -3.78 5.74 6.33
CA ASP A 30 -3.55 7.00 5.60
C ASP A 30 -3.38 6.78 4.10
N LYS A 31 -2.66 5.74 3.71
CA LYS A 31 -2.48 5.36 2.31
C LYS A 31 -3.80 4.95 1.66
N ILE A 32 -4.64 4.20 2.35
CA ILE A 32 -5.96 3.81 1.88
C ILE A 32 -6.87 5.04 1.76
N ALA A 33 -6.89 5.89 2.78
CA ALA A 33 -7.69 7.11 2.78
C ALA A 33 -7.34 8.06 1.62
N ALA A 34 -6.06 8.13 1.24
CA ALA A 34 -5.58 8.99 0.17
C ALA A 34 -6.09 8.59 -1.22
N VAL A 35 -6.49 7.33 -1.42
CA VAL A 35 -6.97 6.80 -2.70
C VAL A 35 -8.39 6.21 -2.62
N TYR A 36 -9.06 6.37 -1.49
CA TYR A 36 -10.43 5.94 -1.33
C TYR A 36 -11.38 6.87 -2.10
N ASP A 37 -12.17 6.28 -2.98
CA ASP A 37 -13.24 6.97 -3.72
C ASP A 37 -14.57 6.28 -3.44
N HIS A 38 -15.46 7.00 -2.75
CA HIS A 38 -16.76 6.46 -2.35
C HIS A 38 -17.63 6.06 -3.54
N ALA A 39 -17.61 6.83 -4.61
CA ALA A 39 -18.40 6.54 -5.80
C ALA A 39 -17.91 5.26 -6.51
N VAL A 40 -16.58 5.07 -6.56
CA VAL A 40 -15.98 3.84 -7.09
C VAL A 40 -16.36 2.66 -6.22
N ALA A 41 -16.24 2.78 -4.89
CA ALA A 41 -16.53 1.71 -3.95
C ALA A 41 -18.01 1.27 -4.02
N ILE A 42 -18.95 2.20 -4.03
CA ILE A 42 -20.40 1.90 -4.16
C ILE A 42 -20.69 1.20 -5.49
N ARG A 43 -20.11 1.66 -6.59
CA ARG A 43 -20.30 1.04 -7.90
C ARG A 43 -19.74 -0.37 -7.95
N ALA A 44 -18.55 -0.58 -7.42
CA ALA A 44 -17.93 -1.90 -7.35
C ALA A 44 -18.80 -2.87 -6.57
N VAL A 45 -19.25 -2.50 -5.37
CA VAL A 45 -20.14 -3.34 -4.55
C VAL A 45 -21.44 -3.67 -5.27
N ALA A 46 -22.06 -2.70 -5.95
CA ALA A 46 -23.29 -2.91 -6.72
C ALA A 46 -23.10 -3.93 -7.86
N GLN A 47 -21.91 -4.01 -8.42
CA GLN A 47 -21.53 -4.96 -9.49
C GLN A 47 -20.97 -6.28 -8.94
N ARG A 48 -20.90 -6.47 -7.63
CA ARG A 48 -20.20 -7.59 -6.96
C ARG A 48 -18.71 -7.64 -7.28
N HIS A 49 -18.14 -6.49 -7.58
CA HIS A 49 -16.70 -6.30 -7.73
C HIS A 49 -16.07 -5.94 -6.39
N GLN A 50 -14.76 -5.98 -6.34
CA GLN A 50 -13.96 -5.64 -5.16
C GLN A 50 -13.14 -4.37 -5.44
N VAL A 51 -12.69 -3.72 -4.39
CA VAL A 51 -11.69 -2.64 -4.48
C VAL A 51 -10.41 -3.09 -3.80
N ALA A 52 -9.31 -3.08 -4.55
CA ALA A 52 -7.99 -3.38 -4.03
C ALA A 52 -7.22 -2.10 -3.77
N PHE A 53 -6.56 -2.04 -2.63
CA PHE A 53 -5.68 -0.95 -2.21
C PHE A 53 -4.24 -1.46 -2.16
N PHE A 54 -3.34 -0.76 -2.83
CA PHE A 54 -1.92 -1.12 -2.94
C PHE A 54 -1.03 -0.03 -2.38
N ALA A 55 0.02 -0.45 -1.67
CA ALA A 55 1.19 0.39 -1.45
C ALA A 55 2.07 0.34 -2.70
N VAL A 56 2.61 1.48 -3.10
CA VAL A 56 3.57 1.60 -4.21
C VAL A 56 4.92 1.96 -3.62
N GLU A 57 5.94 1.20 -3.96
CA GLU A 57 7.31 1.45 -3.51
C GLU A 57 8.20 1.79 -4.71
N GLY A 58 9.15 2.68 -4.47
CA GLY A 58 10.07 3.18 -5.47
C GLY A 58 9.97 4.70 -5.61
N ASN A 59 10.71 5.25 -6.57
CA ASN A 59 10.71 6.69 -6.82
C ASN A 59 9.61 7.04 -7.82
N ILE A 60 8.54 7.67 -7.35
CA ILE A 60 7.49 8.21 -8.19
C ILE A 60 7.80 9.71 -8.41
N PRO A 61 8.10 10.13 -9.66
CA PRO A 61 8.28 11.55 -9.92
C PRO A 61 7.02 12.34 -9.53
N PRO A 62 7.14 13.49 -8.87
CA PRO A 62 5.98 14.27 -8.49
C PRO A 62 5.24 14.83 -9.71
N GLY A 63 3.95 15.02 -9.56
CA GLY A 63 3.11 15.70 -10.55
C GLY A 63 2.04 14.82 -11.17
N GLU A 64 1.17 15.49 -11.91
CA GLU A 64 -0.04 14.93 -12.50
C GLU A 64 0.27 13.88 -13.59
N GLY A 65 1.38 14.06 -14.32
CA GLY A 65 1.82 13.11 -15.36
C GLY A 65 2.11 11.73 -14.81
N SER A 66 2.79 11.64 -13.67
CA SER A 66 3.08 10.37 -13.00
C SER A 66 1.81 9.70 -12.50
N ARG A 67 0.91 10.48 -11.90
CA ARG A 67 -0.39 10.00 -11.43
C ARG A 67 -1.18 9.35 -12.57
N ARG A 68 -1.37 10.08 -13.67
CA ARG A 68 -2.13 9.59 -14.84
C ARG A 68 -1.47 8.39 -15.50
N ALA A 69 -0.15 8.35 -15.58
CA ALA A 69 0.57 7.23 -16.15
C ALA A 69 0.35 5.94 -15.35
N ILE A 70 0.38 6.01 -14.03
CA ILE A 70 0.13 4.85 -13.15
C ILE A 70 -1.34 4.43 -13.23
N GLU A 71 -2.28 5.36 -13.20
CA GLU A 71 -3.71 5.08 -13.39
C GLU A 71 -3.99 4.36 -14.71
N ALA A 72 -3.43 4.86 -15.81
CA ALA A 72 -3.58 4.25 -17.13
C ALA A 72 -3.02 2.82 -17.19
N ILE A 73 -1.89 2.58 -16.56
CA ILE A 73 -1.30 1.23 -16.44
C ILE A 73 -2.24 0.30 -15.70
N ALA A 74 -2.77 0.74 -14.56
CA ALA A 74 -3.69 -0.06 -13.75
C ALA A 74 -4.99 -0.38 -14.51
N GLU A 75 -5.57 0.58 -15.19
CA GLU A 75 -6.80 0.42 -15.97
C GLU A 75 -6.62 -0.42 -17.25
N SER A 76 -5.38 -0.58 -17.70
CA SER A 76 -5.08 -1.45 -18.84
C SER A 76 -5.11 -2.95 -18.52
N LEU A 77 -5.23 -3.31 -17.23
CA LEU A 77 -5.28 -4.71 -16.81
C LEU A 77 -6.66 -5.33 -17.04
N VAL A 78 -6.65 -6.59 -17.47
CA VAL A 78 -7.90 -7.36 -17.64
C VAL A 78 -8.59 -7.52 -16.28
N GLY A 79 -9.88 -7.24 -16.24
CA GLY A 79 -10.70 -7.37 -15.04
C GLY A 79 -10.74 -6.11 -14.17
N VAL A 80 -9.95 -5.09 -14.45
CA VAL A 80 -10.04 -3.78 -13.79
C VAL A 80 -11.16 -2.96 -14.41
N ASP A 81 -11.96 -2.31 -13.56
CA ASP A 81 -13.06 -1.45 -13.99
C ASP A 81 -12.52 -0.14 -14.55
N GLU A 82 -13.03 0.24 -15.71
CA GLU A 82 -12.66 1.50 -16.35
C GLU A 82 -13.01 2.70 -15.47
N GLY A 83 -12.09 3.65 -15.37
CA GLY A 83 -12.28 4.86 -14.57
C GLY A 83 -12.22 4.64 -13.06
N SER A 84 -11.82 3.48 -12.59
CA SER A 84 -11.77 3.14 -11.15
C SER A 84 -10.43 3.41 -10.48
N ALA A 85 -9.35 3.54 -11.25
CA ALA A 85 -8.02 3.73 -10.67
C ALA A 85 -7.89 5.10 -9.99
N ARG A 86 -7.31 5.10 -8.79
CA ARG A 86 -6.97 6.32 -8.03
C ARG A 86 -5.55 6.18 -7.51
N VAL A 87 -4.74 7.19 -7.75
CA VAL A 87 -3.33 7.23 -7.34
C VAL A 87 -3.07 8.46 -6.51
N SER A 88 -2.39 8.26 -5.39
CA SER A 88 -1.79 9.34 -4.60
C SER A 88 -0.28 9.22 -4.69
N VAL A 89 0.37 10.15 -5.38
CA VAL A 89 1.82 10.22 -5.47
C VAL A 89 2.44 10.55 -4.11
N ALA A 90 1.81 11.48 -3.37
CA ALA A 90 2.27 11.89 -2.05
C ALA A 90 2.25 10.76 -1.02
N SER A 91 1.23 9.91 -1.05
CA SER A 91 1.10 8.77 -0.13
C SER A 91 1.67 7.48 -0.69
N ALA A 92 2.14 7.47 -1.93
CA ALA A 92 2.61 6.29 -2.65
C ALA A 92 1.60 5.13 -2.52
N SER A 93 0.37 5.37 -2.98
CA SER A 93 -0.73 4.42 -2.93
C SER A 93 -1.57 4.44 -4.20
N LEU A 94 -2.22 3.32 -4.45
CA LEU A 94 -3.08 3.10 -5.62
C LEU A 94 -4.30 2.28 -5.18
N SER A 95 -5.47 2.60 -5.73
CA SER A 95 -6.65 1.74 -5.63
C SER A 95 -7.27 1.50 -7.01
N VAL A 96 -7.89 0.33 -7.16
CA VAL A 96 -8.66 -0.05 -8.34
C VAL A 96 -9.86 -0.89 -7.94
N ALA A 97 -10.97 -0.73 -8.65
CA ALA A 97 -12.06 -1.71 -8.62
C ALA A 97 -11.81 -2.78 -9.69
N PHE A 98 -12.12 -4.02 -9.37
CA PHE A 98 -11.90 -5.15 -10.27
C PHE A 98 -12.94 -6.25 -10.08
N ASP A 99 -13.14 -7.05 -11.11
CA ASP A 99 -14.01 -8.22 -11.10
C ASP A 99 -13.22 -9.46 -10.62
N PRO A 100 -13.48 -9.97 -9.40
CA PRO A 100 -12.76 -11.12 -8.87
C PRO A 100 -13.07 -12.43 -9.62
N ALA A 101 -14.16 -12.48 -10.40
CA ALA A 101 -14.47 -13.61 -11.25
C ALA A 101 -13.57 -13.65 -12.51
N ARG A 102 -13.04 -12.52 -12.94
CA ARG A 102 -12.14 -12.41 -14.10
C ARG A 102 -10.67 -12.46 -13.72
N VAL A 103 -10.31 -11.87 -12.61
CA VAL A 103 -8.93 -11.84 -12.11
C VAL A 103 -8.91 -11.93 -10.59
N PRO A 104 -8.27 -12.96 -10.00
CA PRO A 104 -8.04 -13.01 -8.56
C PRO A 104 -7.14 -11.84 -8.11
N ALA A 105 -7.29 -11.41 -6.87
CA ALA A 105 -6.53 -10.28 -6.34
C ALA A 105 -5.01 -10.48 -6.40
N GLU A 106 -4.54 -11.70 -6.15
CA GLU A 106 -3.12 -12.07 -6.20
C GLU A 106 -2.57 -11.97 -7.62
N ASP A 107 -3.35 -12.39 -8.61
CA ASP A 107 -2.96 -12.30 -10.02
C ASP A 107 -2.94 -10.84 -10.49
N LEU A 108 -3.89 -10.03 -9.99
CA LEU A 108 -3.92 -8.60 -10.25
C LEU A 108 -2.67 -7.90 -9.69
N GLU A 109 -2.25 -8.25 -8.47
CA GLU A 109 -1.00 -7.74 -7.87
C GLU A 109 0.22 -8.08 -8.72
N ILE A 110 0.33 -9.34 -9.15
CA ILE A 110 1.45 -9.81 -9.98
C ILE A 110 1.48 -9.08 -11.32
N GLN A 111 0.33 -8.94 -12.00
CA GLN A 111 0.25 -8.27 -13.30
C GLN A 111 0.57 -6.78 -13.19
N LEU A 112 0.03 -6.13 -12.16
CA LEU A 112 0.30 -4.72 -11.88
C LEU A 112 1.79 -4.49 -11.58
N GLY A 113 2.38 -5.36 -10.73
CA GLY A 113 3.80 -5.31 -10.40
C GLY A 113 4.69 -5.45 -11.63
N ARG A 114 4.37 -6.38 -12.54
CA ARG A 114 5.13 -6.55 -13.78
C ARG A 114 5.10 -5.30 -14.67
N LYS A 115 3.94 -4.65 -14.81
CA LYS A 115 3.81 -3.43 -15.60
C LYS A 115 4.50 -2.24 -14.97
N LEU A 116 4.43 -2.11 -13.65
CA LEU A 116 5.08 -1.02 -12.93
C LEU A 116 6.59 -1.22 -12.75
N ALA A 117 7.08 -2.44 -12.85
CA ALA A 117 8.51 -2.73 -12.83
C ALA A 117 9.28 -1.99 -13.93
N GLY A 118 8.68 -1.75 -15.09
CA GLY A 118 9.26 -0.93 -16.15
C GLY A 118 9.48 0.54 -15.76
N LYS A 119 8.83 1.00 -14.71
CA LYS A 119 9.02 2.34 -14.09
C LYS A 119 9.87 2.30 -12.81
N GLY A 120 10.46 1.16 -12.48
CA GLY A 120 11.21 0.99 -11.23
C GLY A 120 10.33 0.96 -9.98
N LEU A 121 9.04 0.62 -10.11
CA LEU A 121 8.08 0.58 -9.03
C LEU A 121 7.67 -0.85 -8.70
N THR A 122 7.42 -1.10 -7.43
CA THR A 122 6.81 -2.34 -6.92
C THR A 122 5.50 -2.04 -6.21
N VAL A 123 4.62 -3.02 -6.13
CA VAL A 123 3.32 -2.88 -5.46
C VAL A 123 3.08 -4.05 -4.53
N GLY A 124 2.33 -3.78 -3.46
CA GLY A 124 1.88 -4.80 -2.53
C GLY A 124 0.45 -4.50 -2.07
N ILE A 125 -0.39 -5.52 -2.00
CA ILE A 125 -1.77 -5.37 -1.51
C ILE A 125 -1.75 -4.98 -0.03
N MET A 126 -2.46 -3.91 0.31
CA MET A 126 -2.71 -3.49 1.69
C MET A 126 -4.05 -4.00 2.20
N ARG A 127 -5.08 -3.93 1.35
CA ARG A 127 -6.45 -4.32 1.69
C ARG A 127 -7.28 -4.63 0.46
N ILE A 128 -8.21 -5.56 0.60
CA ILE A 128 -9.30 -5.81 -0.36
C ILE A 128 -10.61 -5.47 0.34
N MET A 129 -11.46 -4.70 -0.32
CA MET A 129 -12.79 -4.32 0.17
C MET A 129 -13.85 -4.98 -0.72
N ASP A 130 -14.74 -5.77 -0.12
CA ASP A 130 -15.79 -6.51 -0.84
C ASP A 130 -17.20 -6.28 -0.29
N LYS A 131 -17.35 -5.55 0.83
CA LYS A 131 -18.63 -5.40 1.55
C LYS A 131 -18.92 -3.94 1.89
N PRO A 132 -20.22 -3.54 1.83
CA PRO A 132 -20.63 -2.18 2.20
C PRO A 132 -20.34 -1.82 3.67
N SER A 133 -20.27 -2.81 4.56
CA SER A 133 -19.98 -2.59 5.99
C SER A 133 -18.57 -2.05 6.24
N GLU A 134 -17.65 -2.31 5.32
CA GLU A 134 -16.28 -1.79 5.38
C GLU A 134 -16.19 -0.31 4.98
N LEU A 135 -17.28 0.21 4.37
CA LEU A 135 -17.41 1.61 3.99
C LEU A 135 -17.80 2.54 5.14
N LYS A 136 -18.00 2.01 6.35
CA LYS A 136 -18.25 2.86 7.51
C LYS A 136 -16.97 3.61 7.88
N VAL A 137 -16.75 4.72 7.21
CA VAL A 137 -15.89 5.76 7.73
C VAL A 137 -16.49 6.18 9.05
N THR A 138 -15.81 5.91 10.14
CA THR A 138 -16.19 6.41 11.46
C THR A 138 -16.01 7.92 11.43
N GLY A 139 -16.98 8.61 10.86
CA GLY A 139 -17.11 10.05 10.99
C GLY A 139 -17.42 10.37 12.44
N LYS A 140 -16.41 10.51 13.25
CA LYS A 140 -16.55 11.09 14.57
C LYS A 140 -16.83 12.58 14.34
N ARG A 141 -18.10 12.95 14.54
CA ARG A 141 -18.48 14.34 14.65
C ARG A 141 -17.82 14.99 15.86
#